data_a923708ffe6664c5736c6e41a761d313
#
_entry.id   a923708ffe6664c5736c6e41a761d313
#
_cell.length_a   1.000
_cell.length_b   1.000
_cell.length_c   1.000
_cell.angle_alpha   90.00
_cell.angle_beta   90.00
_cell.angle_gamma   90.00
#
_symmetry.space_group_name_H-M   'P 1'
#
loop_
_entity.id
_entity.type
_entity.pdbx_description
1 polymer ?
#
loop_
_entity_poly.entity_id
_entity_poly.type
_entity_poly.pdbx_seq_one_letter_code
_entity_poly.pdbx_strand_id
1 'polypeptide(L)'
;MRFTADLAVHAAQRMNPLGEREVILRGYKIAAIENTGTLKDQFDVIDLSDNEITRVGNFAPARRLTTLLLHNNRVATIDDNLGDQLPSLETLMLCHNRLDSLTQLSGLNSLKKLQHLSCVG
;
A
#
# COMPACT_ATOMS: atom_id res chain seq x y z
N MET A 1 -12.77 -3.42 -9.39
CA MET A 1 -13.10 -4.48 -8.42
C MET A 1 -12.85 -3.98 -7.01
N ARG A 2 -13.62 -4.45 -6.07
CA ARG A 2 -13.43 -4.10 -4.65
C ARG A 2 -12.56 -5.16 -3.97
N PHE A 3 -11.72 -4.71 -3.05
CA PHE A 3 -10.99 -5.64 -2.20
C PHE A 3 -11.95 -6.20 -1.14
N THR A 4 -12.16 -7.50 -1.19
CA THR A 4 -13.09 -8.21 -0.30
C THR A 4 -12.36 -9.32 0.45
N ALA A 5 -13.05 -9.90 1.46
CA ALA A 5 -12.51 -11.05 2.17
C ALA A 5 -12.24 -12.23 1.22
N ASP A 6 -13.10 -12.44 0.22
CA ASP A 6 -12.89 -13.50 -0.77
C ASP A 6 -11.60 -13.28 -1.57
N LEU A 7 -11.34 -12.04 -1.99
CA LEU A 7 -10.11 -11.71 -2.70
C LEU A 7 -8.89 -11.93 -1.81
N ALA A 8 -8.97 -11.56 -0.54
CA ALA A 8 -7.89 -11.76 0.40
C ALA A 8 -7.54 -13.25 0.57
N VAL A 9 -8.56 -14.12 0.60
CA VAL A 9 -8.37 -15.56 0.72
C VAL A 9 -7.69 -16.14 -0.51
N HIS A 10 -8.01 -15.63 -1.71
CA HIS A 10 -7.52 -16.17 -2.97
C HIS A 10 -6.21 -15.53 -3.42
N ALA A 11 -5.75 -14.45 -2.79
CA ALA A 11 -4.52 -13.78 -3.17
C ALA A 11 -3.30 -14.67 -2.92
N ALA A 12 -2.32 -14.59 -3.83
CA ALA A 12 -1.08 -15.33 -3.68
C ALA A 12 -0.30 -14.79 -2.48
N GLN A 13 0.19 -15.69 -1.64
CA GLN A 13 1.00 -15.37 -0.46
C GLN A 13 2.29 -16.15 -0.54
N ARG A 14 3.38 -15.52 -0.08
CA ARG A 14 4.68 -16.19 -0.06
C ARG A 14 5.59 -15.61 1.01
N MET A 15 6.62 -16.38 1.38
CA MET A 15 7.79 -15.83 2.05
C MET A 15 8.75 -15.39 0.94
N ASN A 16 9.14 -14.11 0.93
CA ASN A 16 10.06 -13.61 -0.08
C ASN A 16 11.51 -13.99 0.28
N PRO A 17 12.50 -13.73 -0.61
CA PRO A 17 13.89 -14.10 -0.33
C PRO A 17 14.48 -13.48 0.93
N LEU A 18 13.90 -12.38 1.43
CA LEU A 18 14.33 -11.73 2.66
C LEU A 18 13.67 -12.30 3.91
N GLY A 19 12.86 -13.36 3.77
CA GLY A 19 12.15 -13.95 4.90
C GLY A 19 10.91 -13.20 5.35
N GLU A 20 10.41 -12.28 4.52
CA GLU A 20 9.21 -11.50 4.84
C GLU A 20 7.96 -12.16 4.25
N ARG A 21 6.83 -12.03 4.97
CA ARG A 21 5.54 -12.50 4.46
C ARG A 21 4.96 -11.46 3.52
N GLU A 22 4.63 -11.88 2.31
CA GLU A 22 4.15 -11.01 1.26
C GLU A 22 2.82 -11.51 0.72
N VAL A 23 1.86 -10.60 0.53
CA VAL A 23 0.63 -10.90 -0.19
C VAL A 23 0.63 -10.14 -1.51
N ILE A 24 0.31 -10.84 -2.59
CA ILE A 24 0.36 -10.29 -3.95
C ILE A 24 -1.08 -10.06 -4.41
N LEU A 25 -1.44 -8.78 -4.53
CA LEU A 25 -2.76 -8.33 -4.97
C LEU A 25 -2.66 -7.55 -6.28
N ARG A 26 -1.66 -7.88 -7.09
CA ARG A 26 -1.37 -7.19 -8.33
C ARG A 26 -2.37 -7.55 -9.42
N GLY A 27 -2.85 -6.55 -10.15
CA GLY A 27 -3.62 -6.79 -11.38
C GLY A 27 -5.06 -7.21 -11.16
N TYR A 28 -5.67 -6.91 -10.03
CA TYR A 28 -7.06 -7.26 -9.73
C TYR A 28 -8.05 -6.12 -10.03
N LYS A 29 -7.60 -5.03 -10.66
CA LYS A 29 -8.43 -3.85 -10.94
C LYS A 29 -9.05 -3.26 -9.67
N ILE A 30 -8.33 -3.30 -8.56
CA ILE A 30 -8.79 -2.74 -7.29
C ILE A 30 -8.83 -1.22 -7.42
N ALA A 31 -9.99 -0.62 -7.15
CA ALA A 31 -10.18 0.82 -7.29
C ALA A 31 -9.95 1.59 -5.99
N ALA A 32 -10.09 0.93 -4.85
CA ALA A 32 -9.95 1.59 -3.55
C ALA A 32 -9.37 0.62 -2.52
N ILE A 33 -8.57 1.18 -1.60
CA ILE A 33 -8.07 0.42 -0.45
C ILE A 33 -9.21 0.38 0.57
N GLU A 34 -9.68 -0.84 0.88
CA GLU A 34 -10.76 -1.05 1.83
C GLU A 34 -10.67 -2.47 2.39
N ASN A 35 -11.31 -2.70 3.52
CA ASN A 35 -11.42 -4.04 4.13
C ASN A 35 -10.07 -4.71 4.41
N THR A 36 -9.01 -3.93 4.63
CA THR A 36 -7.67 -4.49 4.85
C THR A 36 -7.56 -5.23 6.18
N GLY A 37 -8.50 -5.02 7.09
CA GLY A 37 -8.57 -5.80 8.33
C GLY A 37 -8.69 -7.30 8.10
N THR A 38 -9.18 -7.72 6.92
CA THR A 38 -9.27 -9.13 6.55
C THR A 38 -7.89 -9.78 6.41
N LEU A 39 -6.83 -8.98 6.22
CA LEU A 39 -5.45 -9.47 6.18
C LEU A 39 -4.87 -9.73 7.57
N LYS A 40 -5.54 -9.27 8.63
CA LYS A 40 -5.22 -9.55 10.04
C LYS A 40 -3.80 -9.15 10.46
N ASP A 41 -3.25 -8.11 9.84
CA ASP A 41 -1.90 -7.61 10.13
C ASP A 41 -0.84 -8.72 10.12
N GLN A 42 -0.90 -9.60 9.10
CA GLN A 42 -0.01 -10.76 8.99
C GLN A 42 1.14 -10.57 8.02
N PHE A 43 1.17 -9.46 7.29
CA PHE A 43 2.10 -9.30 6.18
C PHE A 43 3.09 -8.18 6.43
N ASP A 44 4.33 -8.41 6.02
CA ASP A 44 5.38 -7.41 5.99
C ASP A 44 5.35 -6.62 4.68
N VAL A 45 4.89 -7.25 3.61
CA VAL A 45 4.83 -6.67 2.27
C VAL A 45 3.45 -6.88 1.66
N ILE A 46 2.86 -5.79 1.15
CA ILE A 46 1.62 -5.85 0.35
C ILE A 46 1.93 -5.28 -1.03
N ASP A 47 1.70 -6.08 -2.06
CA ASP A 47 1.88 -5.64 -3.45
C ASP A 47 0.52 -5.36 -4.08
N LEU A 48 0.19 -4.08 -4.19
CA LEU A 48 -1.03 -3.59 -4.83
C LEU A 48 -0.74 -2.95 -6.19
N SER A 49 0.39 -3.27 -6.79
CA SER A 49 0.77 -2.71 -8.08
C SER A 49 -0.21 -3.14 -9.19
N ASP A 50 -0.25 -2.38 -10.27
CA ASP A 50 -1.09 -2.67 -11.45
C ASP A 50 -2.58 -2.78 -11.09
N ASN A 51 -3.06 -1.85 -10.30
CA ASN A 51 -4.48 -1.70 -9.97
C ASN A 51 -4.97 -0.30 -10.40
N GLU A 52 -6.08 0.15 -9.84
CA GLU A 52 -6.70 1.43 -10.20
C GLU A 52 -6.90 2.32 -8.98
N ILE A 53 -6.06 2.16 -7.97
CA ILE A 53 -6.16 2.87 -6.70
C ILE A 53 -5.85 4.35 -6.89
N THR A 54 -6.72 5.22 -6.35
CA THR A 54 -6.58 6.67 -6.47
C THR A 54 -6.11 7.35 -5.19
N ARG A 55 -6.23 6.67 -4.05
CA ARG A 55 -5.90 7.24 -2.74
C ARG A 55 -5.14 6.22 -1.90
N VAL A 56 -4.02 6.64 -1.30
CA VAL A 56 -3.29 5.82 -0.34
C VAL A 56 -3.80 6.16 1.06
N GLY A 57 -4.46 5.21 1.68
CA GLY A 57 -5.03 5.38 3.00
C GLY A 57 -6.14 4.38 3.24
N ASN A 58 -6.93 4.63 4.27
CA ASN A 58 -8.04 3.77 4.66
C ASN A 58 -7.61 2.34 5.04
N PHE A 59 -6.38 2.20 5.54
CA PHE A 59 -5.92 0.92 6.07
C PHE A 59 -6.46 0.70 7.48
N ALA A 60 -6.89 -0.52 7.77
CA ALA A 60 -6.98 -0.95 9.16
C ALA A 60 -5.57 -0.91 9.73
N PRO A 61 -5.37 -0.49 11.00
CA PRO A 61 -4.02 -0.35 11.54
C PRO A 61 -3.19 -1.61 11.33
N ALA A 62 -2.03 -1.45 10.72
CA ALA A 62 -1.13 -2.54 10.36
C ALA A 62 0.27 -2.19 10.87
N ARG A 63 0.65 -2.74 12.02
CA ARG A 63 1.93 -2.46 12.65
C ARG A 63 3.06 -3.28 12.05
N ARG A 64 2.74 -4.38 11.39
CA ARG A 64 3.72 -5.27 10.82
C ARG A 64 4.18 -4.84 9.42
N LEU A 65 3.34 -4.11 8.70
CA LEU A 65 3.62 -3.74 7.32
C LEU A 65 4.81 -2.78 7.24
N THR A 66 5.84 -3.19 6.51
CA THR A 66 7.04 -2.38 6.28
C THR A 66 7.19 -1.94 4.83
N THR A 67 6.58 -2.64 3.88
CA THR A 67 6.71 -2.35 2.45
C THR A 67 5.35 -2.36 1.77
N LEU A 68 5.04 -1.27 1.06
CA LEU A 68 3.82 -1.13 0.29
C LEU A 68 4.18 -0.80 -1.15
N LEU A 69 3.76 -1.65 -2.09
CA LEU A 69 4.05 -1.49 -3.50
C LEU A 69 2.78 -1.06 -4.24
N LEU A 70 2.85 0.12 -4.86
CA LEU A 70 1.70 0.75 -5.53
C LEU A 70 2.08 1.27 -6.94
N HIS A 71 3.04 0.61 -7.59
CA HIS A 71 3.41 0.99 -8.96
C HIS A 71 2.21 0.84 -9.90
N ASN A 72 2.13 1.70 -10.90
CA ASN A 72 1.10 1.61 -11.96
C ASN A 72 -0.32 1.61 -11.40
N ASN A 73 -0.61 2.59 -10.59
CA ASN A 73 -1.96 2.88 -10.12
C ASN A 73 -2.37 4.29 -10.59
N ARG A 74 -3.37 4.86 -9.95
CA ARG A 74 -3.86 6.20 -10.26
C ARG A 74 -3.79 7.09 -9.03
N VAL A 75 -2.83 6.85 -8.14
CA VAL A 75 -2.73 7.55 -6.86
C VAL A 75 -2.52 9.04 -7.10
N ALA A 76 -3.44 9.83 -6.59
CA ALA A 76 -3.37 11.29 -6.63
C ALA A 76 -3.37 11.91 -5.23
N THR A 77 -3.75 11.16 -4.20
CA THR A 77 -3.79 11.66 -2.83
C THR A 77 -3.24 10.62 -1.86
N ILE A 78 -2.69 11.11 -0.75
CA ILE A 78 -2.17 10.29 0.35
C ILE A 78 -2.79 10.85 1.63
N ASP A 79 -3.37 9.98 2.45
CA ASP A 79 -4.00 10.41 3.71
C ASP A 79 -2.99 11.08 4.64
N ASP A 80 -3.40 12.17 5.27
CA ASP A 80 -2.52 12.90 6.20
C ASP A 80 -2.17 12.08 7.45
N ASN A 81 -3.00 11.12 7.81
CA ASN A 81 -2.77 10.25 8.97
C ASN A 81 -2.26 8.85 8.58
N LEU A 82 -1.63 8.72 7.42
CA LEU A 82 -1.12 7.42 6.97
C LEU A 82 -0.15 6.81 7.98
N GLY A 83 0.63 7.62 8.68
CA GLY A 83 1.54 7.14 9.72
C GLY A 83 0.85 6.48 10.90
N ASP A 84 -0.39 6.87 11.22
CA ASP A 84 -1.17 6.20 12.25
C ASP A 84 -1.71 4.86 11.78
N GLN A 85 -1.96 4.73 10.48
CA GLN A 85 -2.43 3.49 9.88
C GLN A 85 -1.28 2.50 9.71
N LEU A 86 -0.12 2.98 9.26
CA LEU A 86 1.05 2.16 8.90
C LEU A 86 2.28 2.70 9.63
N PRO A 87 2.36 2.53 10.96
CA PRO A 87 3.43 3.17 11.75
C PRO A 87 4.83 2.60 11.50
N SER A 88 4.93 1.40 10.92
CA SER A 88 6.21 0.75 10.66
C SER A 88 6.66 0.82 9.20
N LEU A 89 5.93 1.56 8.35
CA LEU A 89 6.22 1.59 6.93
C LEU A 89 7.59 2.22 6.66
N GLU A 90 8.46 1.46 5.99
CA GLU A 90 9.82 1.88 5.64
C GLU A 90 9.98 2.11 4.14
N THR A 91 9.25 1.39 3.32
CA THR A 91 9.36 1.44 1.86
C THR A 91 8.00 1.66 1.23
N LEU A 92 7.90 2.71 0.41
CA LEU A 92 6.69 3.03 -0.34
C LEU A 92 7.05 3.28 -1.80
N MET A 93 6.50 2.47 -2.70
CA MET A 93 6.78 2.55 -4.13
C MET A 93 5.56 3.07 -4.87
N LEU A 94 5.72 4.21 -5.54
CA LEU A 94 4.63 4.95 -6.20
C LEU A 94 4.95 5.32 -7.65
N CYS A 95 5.80 4.56 -8.33
CA CYS A 95 6.14 4.85 -9.73
C CYS A 95 4.91 4.72 -10.63
N HIS A 96 4.80 5.62 -11.61
CA HIS A 96 3.69 5.62 -12.58
C HIS A 96 2.33 5.78 -11.90
N ASN A 97 2.21 6.85 -11.15
CA ASN A 97 0.95 7.30 -10.55
C ASN A 97 0.65 8.74 -11.00
N ARG A 98 -0.24 9.43 -10.31
CA ARG A 98 -0.70 10.76 -10.67
C ARG A 98 -0.30 11.80 -9.63
N LEU A 99 0.85 11.62 -9.00
CA LEU A 99 1.40 12.55 -8.01
C LEU A 99 2.30 13.54 -8.75
N ASP A 100 1.77 14.72 -9.03
CA ASP A 100 2.46 15.73 -9.83
C ASP A 100 2.67 17.06 -9.09
N SER A 101 2.35 17.11 -7.80
CA SER A 101 2.61 18.30 -6.99
C SER A 101 3.03 17.92 -5.58
N LEU A 102 3.78 18.82 -4.92
CA LEU A 102 4.25 18.60 -3.57
C LEU A 102 3.13 18.53 -2.54
N THR A 103 2.02 19.22 -2.80
CA THR A 103 0.88 19.21 -1.87
C THR A 103 0.23 17.83 -1.78
N GLN A 104 0.31 17.04 -2.85
CA GLN A 104 -0.22 15.67 -2.86
C GLN A 104 0.61 14.74 -1.98
N LEU A 105 1.85 15.12 -1.68
CA LEU A 105 2.78 14.30 -0.91
C LEU A 105 2.77 14.63 0.58
N SER A 106 1.91 15.55 1.04
CA SER A 106 1.91 16.00 2.43
C SER A 106 1.65 14.87 3.43
N GLY A 107 0.86 13.86 3.05
CA GLY A 107 0.59 12.71 3.91
C GLY A 107 1.82 11.91 4.27
N LEU A 108 2.90 12.00 3.48
CA LEU A 108 4.15 11.30 3.76
C LEU A 108 4.83 11.80 5.03
N ASN A 109 4.52 13.03 5.47
CA ASN A 109 5.10 13.60 6.67
C ASN A 109 4.72 12.84 7.93
N SER A 110 3.63 12.09 7.91
CA SER A 110 3.19 11.29 9.04
C SER A 110 3.97 9.97 9.18
N LEU A 111 4.69 9.56 8.15
CA LEU A 111 5.42 8.29 8.12
C LEU A 111 6.81 8.47 8.73
N LYS A 112 6.94 8.19 10.03
CA LYS A 112 8.16 8.47 10.81
C LYS A 112 9.31 7.53 10.50
N LYS A 113 9.03 6.33 9.97
CA LYS A 113 10.06 5.33 9.68
C LYS A 113 10.35 5.16 8.18
N LEU A 114 9.77 6.00 7.34
CA LEU A 114 9.96 5.88 5.90
C LEU A 114 11.42 6.13 5.52
N GLN A 115 12.03 5.18 4.84
CA GLN A 115 13.43 5.22 4.40
C GLN A 115 13.57 5.25 2.89
N HIS A 116 12.66 4.58 2.18
CA HIS A 116 12.72 4.44 0.72
C HIS A 116 11.41 4.86 0.10
N LEU A 117 11.47 5.86 -0.76
CA LEU A 117 10.30 6.36 -1.49
C LEU A 117 10.65 6.42 -2.96
N SER A 118 9.84 5.79 -3.80
CA SER A 118 9.91 5.93 -5.24
C SER A 118 8.60 6.51 -5.72
N CYS A 119 8.63 7.70 -6.31
CA CYS A 119 7.43 8.37 -6.81
C CYS A 119 7.73 9.17 -8.09
N VAL A 120 8.46 8.55 -8.97
CA VAL A 120 8.76 9.14 -10.27
C VAL A 120 7.57 8.87 -11.16
N GLY A 121 6.94 9.91 -11.57
CA GLY A 121 5.71 9.84 -12.34
C GLY A 121 5.77 9.80 -13.80
#